data_a6940c24757449f10e5dadeb61cfbbc9
#
_entry.id   a6940c24757449f10e5dadeb61cfbbc9
#
_cell.length_a   1.000
_cell.length_b   1.000
_cell.length_c   1.000
_cell.angle_alpha   90.00
_cell.angle_beta   90.00
_cell.angle_gamma   90.00
#
_symmetry.space_group_name_H-M   'P 1'
#
loop_
_entity.id
_entity.type
_entity.pdbx_description
1 polymer ?
#
loop_
_entity_poly.entity_id
_entity_poly.type
_entity_poly.pdbx_seq_one_letter_code
_entity_poly.pdbx_strand_id
1 'polypeptide(L)'
;MRIIVDAYGGDNAPEAVLRGCRMAADQWKCEIILTGDGEKLRARAAELGVSLEGMTIVEAPDVFPMEAEPTAIMKQYKDSSMARGLQMLAEGGGEALVSAGSTGALVVGGTLIVKRIKGVKRPAIGTVVPCRNGCFMMLDSGANHDCRPEMLRQFGLMGSVYMKRILGVPNPRVGLVNIGVEETKGTELQVEAYGLMKEAGYNFIGNVEAREVPLGGCDVAVCDGFTGNIILKTTEGLAKLFMSEIKGIFMKSLPNKLAAAVVKKDLGAFKKKFDSAEYGGALLLGTKKPVIKAHGSSDAKAFYNAIRQAISCCENNIIGEMESQLAVETAEAE
;
A
#
# COMPACT_ATOMS: atom_id res chain seq x y z
N MET A 1 -14.82 -2.62 -15.35
CA MET A 1 -13.48 -2.68 -14.67
C MET A 1 -13.35 -4.05 -14.04
N ARG A 2 -12.19 -4.71 -14.23
CA ARG A 2 -11.88 -6.06 -13.70
C ARG A 2 -10.76 -5.95 -12.70
N ILE A 3 -11.00 -6.38 -11.46
CA ILE A 3 -10.01 -6.37 -10.38
C ILE A 3 -9.61 -7.81 -10.08
N ILE A 4 -8.34 -8.10 -10.23
CA ILE A 4 -7.76 -9.41 -9.92
C ILE A 4 -7.43 -9.45 -8.43
N VAL A 5 -7.82 -10.52 -7.76
CA VAL A 5 -7.57 -10.72 -6.33
C VAL A 5 -6.92 -12.07 -6.10
N ASP A 6 -5.74 -12.07 -5.50
CA ASP A 6 -5.05 -13.27 -5.04
C ASP A 6 -5.85 -13.88 -3.86
N ALA A 7 -6.53 -15.00 -4.12
CA ALA A 7 -7.47 -15.59 -3.18
C ALA A 7 -6.80 -16.30 -2.00
N TYR A 8 -5.51 -16.59 -2.08
CA TYR A 8 -4.75 -17.29 -1.04
C TYR A 8 -3.65 -16.45 -0.40
N GLY A 9 -3.57 -15.15 -0.73
CA GLY A 9 -2.66 -14.23 -0.07
C GLY A 9 -3.14 -13.81 1.32
N GLY A 10 -2.28 -13.99 2.34
CA GLY A 10 -2.52 -13.53 3.71
C GLY A 10 -3.00 -14.60 4.69
N ASP A 11 -2.93 -14.26 5.98
CA ASP A 11 -3.13 -15.18 7.10
C ASP A 11 -4.60 -15.64 7.25
N ASN A 12 -5.55 -14.82 6.79
CA ASN A 12 -7.00 -15.05 6.87
C ASN A 12 -7.61 -15.49 5.52
N ALA A 13 -6.78 -15.87 4.56
CA ALA A 13 -7.23 -16.39 3.28
C ALA A 13 -7.76 -17.84 3.42
N PRO A 14 -8.73 -18.26 2.60
CA PRO A 14 -9.46 -17.47 1.61
C PRO A 14 -10.69 -16.76 2.18
N GLU A 15 -11.06 -16.96 3.46
CA GLU A 15 -12.31 -16.44 4.04
C GLU A 15 -12.40 -14.91 3.97
N ALA A 16 -11.38 -14.20 4.48
CA ALA A 16 -11.37 -12.74 4.47
C ALA A 16 -11.41 -12.18 3.04
N VAL A 17 -10.73 -12.86 2.11
CA VAL A 17 -10.73 -12.50 0.69
C VAL A 17 -12.13 -12.63 0.09
N LEU A 18 -12.78 -13.80 0.25
CA LEU A 18 -14.13 -14.07 -0.28
C LEU A 18 -15.16 -13.07 0.25
N ARG A 19 -15.17 -12.82 1.57
CA ARG A 19 -16.08 -11.85 2.19
C ARG A 19 -15.79 -10.41 1.72
N GLY A 20 -14.53 -10.01 1.66
CA GLY A 20 -14.12 -8.68 1.20
C GLY A 20 -14.46 -8.45 -0.28
N CYS A 21 -14.25 -9.45 -1.13
CA CYS A 21 -14.64 -9.44 -2.54
C CYS A 21 -16.16 -9.33 -2.70
N ARG A 22 -16.94 -10.07 -1.90
CA ARG A 22 -18.42 -9.96 -1.94
C ARG A 22 -18.88 -8.55 -1.58
N MET A 23 -18.35 -7.99 -0.48
CA MET A 23 -18.65 -6.61 -0.09
C MET A 23 -18.32 -5.62 -1.22
N ALA A 24 -17.20 -5.82 -1.90
CA ALA A 24 -16.76 -4.96 -3.00
C ALA A 24 -17.68 -5.10 -4.23
N ALA A 25 -18.01 -6.33 -4.63
CA ALA A 25 -18.90 -6.59 -5.77
C ALA A 25 -20.32 -6.06 -5.54
N ASP A 26 -20.82 -6.09 -4.30
CA ASP A 26 -22.13 -5.53 -3.94
C ASP A 26 -22.14 -3.99 -4.00
N GLN A 27 -21.01 -3.36 -3.64
CA GLN A 27 -20.92 -1.89 -3.58
C GLN A 27 -20.57 -1.26 -4.92
N TRP A 28 -19.64 -1.85 -5.66
CA TRP A 28 -19.17 -1.30 -6.93
C TRP A 28 -19.49 -2.24 -8.08
N LYS A 29 -19.91 -1.68 -9.22
CA LYS A 29 -20.16 -2.43 -10.46
C LYS A 29 -18.83 -2.82 -11.12
N CYS A 30 -18.02 -3.67 -10.44
CA CYS A 30 -16.78 -4.22 -10.97
C CYS A 30 -16.83 -5.75 -10.98
N GLU A 31 -16.19 -6.34 -11.96
CA GLU A 31 -15.95 -7.78 -12.01
C GLU A 31 -14.76 -8.11 -11.13
N ILE A 32 -14.90 -9.05 -10.22
CA ILE A 32 -13.82 -9.58 -9.40
C ILE A 32 -13.32 -10.89 -10.01
N ILE A 33 -12.01 -10.97 -10.22
CA ILE A 33 -11.36 -12.18 -10.70
C ILE A 33 -10.50 -12.74 -9.57
N LEU A 34 -10.92 -13.90 -9.04
CA LEU A 34 -10.20 -14.62 -7.99
C LEU A 34 -9.19 -15.56 -8.62
N THR A 35 -7.91 -15.45 -8.29
CA THR A 35 -6.90 -16.44 -8.68
C THR A 35 -6.66 -17.41 -7.53
N GLY A 36 -6.81 -18.71 -7.75
CA GLY A 36 -6.66 -19.74 -6.72
C GLY A 36 -7.23 -21.09 -7.14
N ASP A 37 -7.20 -22.08 -6.24
CA ASP A 37 -7.80 -23.41 -6.41
C ASP A 37 -9.33 -23.27 -6.44
N GLY A 38 -9.89 -23.43 -7.63
CA GLY A 38 -11.31 -23.15 -7.87
C GLY A 38 -12.25 -24.08 -7.13
N GLU A 39 -11.88 -25.34 -6.92
CA GLU A 39 -12.71 -26.30 -6.18
C GLU A 39 -12.79 -25.89 -4.72
N LYS A 40 -11.64 -25.65 -4.08
CA LYS A 40 -11.57 -25.21 -2.67
C LYS A 40 -12.25 -23.86 -2.45
N LEU A 41 -12.10 -22.91 -3.39
CA LEU A 41 -12.76 -21.59 -3.29
C LEU A 41 -14.29 -21.73 -3.34
N ARG A 42 -14.84 -22.54 -4.24
CA ARG A 42 -16.29 -22.79 -4.33
C ARG A 42 -16.82 -23.49 -3.08
N ALA A 43 -16.12 -24.52 -2.61
CA ALA A 43 -16.48 -25.23 -1.39
C ALA A 43 -16.49 -24.27 -0.17
N ARG A 44 -15.43 -23.48 -0.02
CA ARG A 44 -15.33 -22.53 1.12
C ARG A 44 -16.37 -21.41 1.04
N ALA A 45 -16.65 -20.89 -0.15
CA ALA A 45 -17.70 -19.89 -0.35
C ALA A 45 -19.09 -20.44 0.05
N ALA A 46 -19.39 -21.68 -0.33
CA ALA A 46 -20.63 -22.34 0.06
C ALA A 46 -20.75 -22.53 1.58
N GLU A 47 -19.69 -22.99 2.27
CA GLU A 47 -19.63 -23.12 3.73
C GLU A 47 -19.88 -21.78 4.45
N LEU A 48 -19.32 -20.68 3.90
CA LEU A 48 -19.43 -19.33 4.44
C LEU A 48 -20.74 -18.62 4.09
N GLY A 49 -21.57 -19.21 3.20
CA GLY A 49 -22.76 -18.58 2.64
C GLY A 49 -22.43 -17.33 1.80
N VAL A 50 -21.24 -17.27 1.18
CA VAL A 50 -20.81 -16.16 0.33
C VAL A 50 -21.15 -16.45 -1.12
N SER A 51 -21.97 -15.61 -1.76
CA SER A 51 -22.27 -15.71 -3.19
C SER A 51 -21.05 -15.34 -4.03
N LEU A 52 -20.78 -16.15 -5.05
CA LEU A 52 -19.76 -15.89 -6.07
C LEU A 52 -20.35 -15.21 -7.33
N GLU A 53 -21.60 -14.77 -7.30
CA GLU A 53 -22.22 -14.04 -8.39
C GLU A 53 -21.44 -12.76 -8.72
N GLY A 54 -21.12 -12.55 -10.01
CA GLY A 54 -20.28 -11.44 -10.47
C GLY A 54 -18.78 -11.63 -10.21
N MET A 55 -18.36 -12.83 -9.79
CA MET A 55 -16.96 -13.20 -9.62
C MET A 55 -16.57 -14.34 -10.57
N THR A 56 -15.40 -14.20 -11.17
CA THR A 56 -14.79 -15.24 -12.01
C THR A 56 -13.63 -15.87 -11.24
N ILE A 57 -13.48 -17.20 -11.32
CA ILE A 57 -12.33 -17.91 -10.74
C ILE A 57 -11.39 -18.32 -11.85
N VAL A 58 -10.12 -17.95 -11.72
CA VAL A 58 -9.03 -18.40 -12.59
C VAL A 58 -8.18 -19.40 -11.81
N GLU A 59 -8.03 -20.59 -12.37
CA GLU A 59 -7.35 -21.70 -11.73
C GLU A 59 -5.87 -21.39 -11.46
N ALA A 60 -5.47 -21.58 -10.21
CA ALA A 60 -4.11 -21.42 -9.71
C ALA A 60 -3.93 -22.34 -8.48
N PRO A 61 -3.46 -23.59 -8.69
CA PRO A 61 -3.49 -24.61 -7.65
C PRO A 61 -2.49 -24.36 -6.52
N ASP A 62 -1.43 -23.56 -6.79
CA ASP A 62 -0.32 -23.34 -5.86
C ASP A 62 -0.48 -22.05 -5.07
N VAL A 63 0.12 -22.03 -3.89
CA VAL A 63 0.22 -20.85 -3.02
C VAL A 63 1.69 -20.48 -2.85
N PHE A 64 2.02 -19.20 -2.95
CA PHE A 64 3.38 -18.74 -2.68
C PHE A 64 3.64 -18.73 -1.17
N PRO A 65 4.60 -19.52 -0.63
CA PRO A 65 4.90 -19.56 0.78
C PRO A 65 5.54 -18.25 1.27
N MET A 66 5.19 -17.81 2.50
CA MET A 66 5.69 -16.55 3.06
C MET A 66 7.21 -16.55 3.29
N GLU A 67 7.79 -17.73 3.57
CA GLU A 67 9.21 -17.94 3.86
C GLU A 67 10.05 -18.17 2.60
N ALA A 68 9.41 -18.37 1.44
CA ALA A 68 10.13 -18.64 0.19
C ALA A 68 10.88 -17.40 -0.30
N GLU A 69 12.02 -17.62 -0.93
CA GLU A 69 12.77 -16.54 -1.59
C GLU A 69 11.89 -15.79 -2.60
N PRO A 70 11.82 -14.44 -2.53
CA PRO A 70 10.94 -13.66 -3.39
C PRO A 70 11.06 -13.95 -4.89
N THR A 71 12.27 -14.23 -5.37
CA THR A 71 12.55 -14.54 -6.78
C THR A 71 11.98 -15.88 -7.24
N ALA A 72 11.66 -16.79 -6.31
CA ALA A 72 11.05 -18.08 -6.63
C ALA A 72 9.67 -17.96 -7.30
N ILE A 73 8.99 -16.80 -7.17
CA ILE A 73 7.73 -16.52 -7.87
C ILE A 73 7.88 -16.60 -9.40
N MET A 74 9.07 -16.33 -9.93
CA MET A 74 9.34 -16.33 -11.37
C MET A 74 9.50 -17.74 -11.96
N LYS A 75 9.78 -18.75 -11.13
CA LYS A 75 10.14 -20.10 -11.58
C LYS A 75 9.36 -21.17 -10.83
N GLN A 76 9.72 -21.41 -9.55
CA GLN A 76 9.19 -22.51 -8.74
C GLN A 76 7.70 -22.34 -8.45
N TYR A 77 7.26 -21.11 -8.19
CA TYR A 77 5.86 -20.78 -7.84
C TYR A 77 5.16 -19.95 -8.93
N LYS A 78 5.53 -20.16 -10.21
CA LYS A 78 4.94 -19.43 -11.35
C LYS A 78 3.43 -19.70 -11.54
N ASP A 79 2.91 -20.80 -11.01
CA ASP A 79 1.52 -21.21 -11.07
C ASP A 79 0.76 -20.93 -9.75
N SER A 80 1.40 -20.22 -8.80
CA SER A 80 0.75 -19.76 -7.57
C SER A 80 -0.32 -18.70 -7.85
N SER A 81 -1.29 -18.58 -6.95
CA SER A 81 -2.40 -17.62 -7.07
C SER A 81 -1.90 -16.19 -7.29
N MET A 82 -0.84 -15.77 -6.56
CA MET A 82 -0.20 -14.47 -6.76
C MET A 82 0.45 -14.35 -8.14
N ALA A 83 1.24 -15.34 -8.57
CA ALA A 83 1.94 -15.28 -9.86
C ALA A 83 0.97 -15.29 -11.04
N ARG A 84 -0.06 -16.11 -11.00
CA ARG A 84 -1.13 -16.15 -12.02
C ARG A 84 -1.87 -14.82 -12.11
N GLY A 85 -2.19 -14.22 -10.95
CA GLY A 85 -2.78 -12.87 -10.90
C GLY A 85 -1.91 -11.80 -11.55
N LEU A 86 -0.60 -11.80 -11.26
CA LEU A 86 0.36 -10.87 -11.86
C LEU A 86 0.54 -11.08 -13.37
N GLN A 87 0.60 -12.32 -13.83
CA GLN A 87 0.65 -12.67 -15.26
C GLN A 87 -0.59 -12.18 -15.99
N MET A 88 -1.77 -12.49 -15.45
CA MET A 88 -3.05 -12.05 -15.99
C MET A 88 -3.14 -10.52 -16.06
N LEU A 89 -2.67 -9.81 -15.01
CA LEU A 89 -2.61 -8.35 -15.02
C LEU A 89 -1.70 -7.82 -16.13
N ALA A 90 -0.52 -8.42 -16.31
CA ALA A 90 0.44 -8.04 -17.36
C ALA A 90 -0.11 -8.25 -18.77
N GLU A 91 -0.91 -9.30 -18.98
CA GLU A 91 -1.56 -9.67 -20.24
C GLU A 91 -2.83 -8.85 -20.54
N GLY A 92 -3.23 -7.95 -19.62
CA GLY A 92 -4.44 -7.13 -19.80
C GLY A 92 -5.73 -7.83 -19.41
N GLY A 93 -5.67 -8.97 -18.70
CA GLY A 93 -6.82 -9.69 -18.17
C GLY A 93 -7.56 -8.94 -17.05
N GLY A 94 -6.97 -7.88 -16.51
CA GLY A 94 -7.56 -6.97 -15.52
C GLY A 94 -6.89 -5.61 -15.49
N GLU A 95 -7.45 -4.68 -14.73
CA GLU A 95 -6.96 -3.30 -14.59
C GLU A 95 -6.07 -3.11 -13.37
N ALA A 96 -6.27 -3.89 -12.29
CA ALA A 96 -5.46 -3.86 -11.08
C ALA A 96 -5.41 -5.23 -10.40
N LEU A 97 -4.43 -5.42 -9.51
CA LEU A 97 -4.30 -6.63 -8.67
C LEU A 97 -4.24 -6.26 -7.19
N VAL A 98 -4.90 -7.07 -6.36
CA VAL A 98 -4.85 -7.01 -4.89
C VAL A 98 -4.32 -8.33 -4.35
N SER A 99 -3.30 -8.29 -3.47
CA SER A 99 -2.78 -9.46 -2.76
C SER A 99 -2.34 -9.11 -1.34
N ALA A 100 -2.59 -9.99 -0.39
CA ALA A 100 -2.07 -9.91 0.98
C ALA A 100 -0.89 -10.88 1.22
N GLY A 101 -0.40 -11.58 0.19
CA GLY A 101 0.71 -12.52 0.28
C GLY A 101 2.08 -11.85 0.51
N SER A 102 3.16 -12.59 0.28
CA SER A 102 4.55 -12.13 0.51
C SER A 102 4.85 -10.80 -0.18
N THR A 103 5.28 -9.81 0.60
CA THR A 103 5.64 -8.47 0.08
C THR A 103 6.79 -8.55 -0.91
N GLY A 104 7.83 -9.32 -0.57
CA GLY A 104 9.00 -9.50 -1.45
C GLY A 104 8.61 -10.12 -2.79
N ALA A 105 7.80 -11.18 -2.78
CA ALA A 105 7.32 -11.84 -4.00
C ALA A 105 6.47 -10.88 -4.85
N LEU A 106 5.61 -10.08 -4.21
CA LEU A 106 4.77 -9.11 -4.91
C LEU A 106 5.61 -7.99 -5.56
N VAL A 107 6.66 -7.51 -4.88
CA VAL A 107 7.61 -6.53 -5.44
C VAL A 107 8.38 -7.11 -6.62
N VAL A 108 8.90 -8.34 -6.48
CA VAL A 108 9.61 -9.03 -7.58
C VAL A 108 8.67 -9.25 -8.77
N GLY A 109 7.50 -9.82 -8.53
CA GLY A 109 6.52 -10.09 -9.59
C GLY A 109 5.96 -8.81 -10.22
N GLY A 110 5.65 -7.77 -9.43
CA GLY A 110 5.26 -6.46 -9.93
C GLY A 110 6.34 -5.83 -10.81
N THR A 111 7.61 -5.97 -10.42
CA THR A 111 8.75 -5.42 -11.16
C THR A 111 9.03 -6.18 -12.47
N LEU A 112 8.99 -7.51 -12.44
CA LEU A 112 9.46 -8.36 -13.53
C LEU A 112 8.36 -8.90 -14.44
N ILE A 113 7.15 -9.18 -13.88
CA ILE A 113 5.99 -9.68 -14.64
C ILE A 113 5.17 -8.51 -15.15
N VAL A 114 4.64 -7.65 -14.25
CA VAL A 114 3.82 -6.47 -14.63
C VAL A 114 4.68 -5.41 -15.31
N LYS A 115 5.95 -5.34 -14.96
CA LYS A 115 6.97 -4.41 -15.43
C LYS A 115 6.79 -3.00 -14.86
N ARG A 116 7.86 -2.23 -14.96
CA ARG A 116 7.95 -0.84 -14.51
C ARG A 116 7.46 0.13 -15.57
N ILE A 117 6.94 1.27 -15.15
CA ILE A 117 6.79 2.47 -15.99
C ILE A 117 8.15 2.80 -16.60
N LYS A 118 8.15 3.24 -17.87
CA LYS A 118 9.39 3.64 -18.55
C LYS A 118 10.05 4.80 -17.78
N GLY A 119 11.34 4.69 -17.51
CA GLY A 119 12.10 5.68 -16.73
C GLY A 119 12.16 5.39 -15.22
N VAL A 120 11.23 4.66 -14.64
CA VAL A 120 11.27 4.29 -13.21
C VAL A 120 12.44 3.37 -12.92
N LYS A 121 13.31 3.77 -12.01
CA LYS A 121 14.49 2.99 -11.59
C LYS A 121 14.09 1.77 -10.77
N ARG A 122 13.20 1.95 -9.77
CA ARG A 122 12.64 0.90 -8.93
C ARG A 122 11.20 1.23 -8.53
N PRO A 123 10.26 0.28 -8.56
CA PRO A 123 8.98 0.45 -7.90
C PRO A 123 9.17 0.56 -6.39
N ALA A 124 8.29 1.27 -5.72
CA ALA A 124 8.34 1.48 -4.28
C ALA A 124 6.97 1.25 -3.64
N ILE A 125 6.94 0.76 -2.40
CA ILE A 125 5.71 0.57 -1.65
C ILE A 125 5.32 1.88 -0.96
N GLY A 126 4.20 2.46 -1.39
CA GLY A 126 3.60 3.64 -0.77
C GLY A 126 2.50 3.25 0.21
N THR A 127 2.73 3.55 1.49
CA THR A 127 1.75 3.30 2.55
C THR A 127 1.17 4.60 3.04
N VAL A 128 -0.16 4.74 3.01
CA VAL A 128 -0.87 5.88 3.58
C VAL A 128 -1.05 5.67 5.08
N VAL A 129 -0.55 6.61 5.87
CA VAL A 129 -0.53 6.55 7.33
C VAL A 129 -1.27 7.77 7.89
N PRO A 130 -2.17 7.59 8.87
CA PRO A 130 -2.83 8.72 9.52
C PRO A 130 -1.85 9.60 10.28
N CYS A 131 -2.08 10.90 10.24
CA CYS A 131 -1.35 11.90 11.01
C CYS A 131 -2.31 12.83 11.76
N ARG A 132 -1.78 13.83 12.44
CA ARG A 132 -2.56 14.78 13.25
C ARG A 132 -3.70 15.41 12.46
N ASN A 133 -3.45 15.86 11.24
CA ASN A 133 -4.38 16.64 10.42
C ASN A 133 -4.69 15.94 9.07
N GLY A 134 -5.00 14.66 9.08
CA GLY A 134 -5.29 13.89 7.88
C GLY A 134 -4.41 12.64 7.76
N CYS A 135 -3.69 12.51 6.67
CA CYS A 135 -2.75 11.41 6.44
C CYS A 135 -1.54 11.88 5.64
N PHE A 136 -0.48 11.11 5.66
CA PHE A 136 0.70 11.25 4.81
C PHE A 136 1.00 9.92 4.12
N MET A 137 1.75 9.98 3.03
CA MET A 137 2.29 8.77 2.39
C MET A 137 3.74 8.57 2.79
N MET A 138 4.05 7.38 3.35
CA MET A 138 5.43 6.91 3.52
C MET A 138 5.87 6.19 2.24
N LEU A 139 6.97 6.61 1.65
CA LEU A 139 7.52 6.06 0.42
C LEU A 139 9.06 6.14 0.42
N ASP A 140 9.75 5.05 0.46
CA ASP A 140 9.40 3.64 0.37
C ASP A 140 9.16 3.03 1.76
N SER A 141 8.17 2.16 1.89
CA SER A 141 7.84 1.50 3.15
C SER A 141 8.23 0.02 3.20
N GLY A 142 9.20 -0.42 2.36
CA GLY A 142 9.79 -1.75 2.50
C GLY A 142 10.07 -2.53 1.22
N ALA A 143 10.08 -1.92 0.03
CA ALA A 143 10.44 -2.59 -1.22
C ALA A 143 11.96 -2.55 -1.51
N ASN A 144 12.63 -1.42 -1.20
CA ASN A 144 14.02 -1.18 -1.56
C ASN A 144 14.83 -0.79 -0.34
N HIS A 145 15.63 -1.71 0.19
CA HIS A 145 16.48 -1.44 1.36
C HIS A 145 17.72 -0.62 1.02
N ASP A 146 18.24 -0.81 -0.20
CA ASP A 146 19.38 -0.08 -0.74
C ASP A 146 18.89 0.81 -1.89
N CYS A 147 18.95 2.12 -1.69
CA CYS A 147 18.48 3.13 -2.63
C CYS A 147 19.63 3.97 -3.18
N ARG A 148 19.42 4.52 -4.37
CA ARG A 148 20.25 5.58 -4.94
C ARG A 148 19.50 6.91 -4.86
N PRO A 149 20.20 8.05 -4.90
CA PRO A 149 19.59 9.37 -4.81
C PRO A 149 18.45 9.62 -5.80
N GLU A 150 18.64 9.15 -7.04
CA GLU A 150 17.62 9.29 -8.11
C GLU A 150 16.34 8.50 -7.82
N MET A 151 16.44 7.39 -7.05
CA MET A 151 15.25 6.65 -6.63
C MET A 151 14.43 7.46 -5.66
N LEU A 152 15.06 8.10 -4.66
CA LEU A 152 14.38 8.95 -3.69
C LEU A 152 13.69 10.13 -4.37
N ARG A 153 14.35 10.78 -5.35
CA ARG A 153 13.74 11.81 -6.18
C ARG A 153 12.48 11.29 -6.87
N GLN A 154 12.54 10.11 -7.52
CA GLN A 154 11.38 9.51 -8.18
C GLN A 154 10.27 9.10 -7.20
N PHE A 155 10.62 8.67 -5.97
CA PHE A 155 9.63 8.39 -4.94
C PHE A 155 8.86 9.66 -4.56
N GLY A 156 9.54 10.80 -4.44
CA GLY A 156 8.90 12.10 -4.22
C GLY A 156 7.86 12.44 -5.29
N LEU A 157 8.22 12.28 -6.57
CA LEU A 157 7.32 12.49 -7.69
C LEU A 157 6.11 11.54 -7.63
N MET A 158 6.35 10.24 -7.51
CA MET A 158 5.27 9.24 -7.49
C MET A 158 4.33 9.43 -6.29
N GLY A 159 4.88 9.75 -5.11
CA GLY A 159 4.09 10.07 -3.92
C GLY A 159 3.26 11.34 -4.10
N SER A 160 3.83 12.39 -4.70
CA SER A 160 3.13 13.65 -5.01
C SER A 160 1.94 13.40 -5.94
N VAL A 161 2.13 12.62 -7.02
CA VAL A 161 1.04 12.24 -7.94
C VAL A 161 -0.07 11.51 -7.19
N TYR A 162 0.27 10.54 -6.34
CA TYR A 162 -0.72 9.80 -5.57
C TYR A 162 -1.52 10.71 -4.63
N MET A 163 -0.83 11.51 -3.81
CA MET A 163 -1.48 12.42 -2.86
C MET A 163 -2.41 13.41 -3.57
N LYS A 164 -2.01 13.91 -4.73
CA LYS A 164 -2.81 14.83 -5.54
C LYS A 164 -4.02 14.15 -6.16
N ARG A 165 -3.84 13.00 -6.83
CA ARG A 165 -4.90 12.36 -7.63
C ARG A 165 -5.86 11.51 -6.81
N ILE A 166 -5.38 10.82 -5.77
CA ILE A 166 -6.18 9.90 -4.96
C ILE A 166 -6.71 10.56 -3.70
N LEU A 167 -5.88 11.37 -3.03
CA LEU A 167 -6.26 11.98 -1.75
C LEU A 167 -6.65 13.46 -1.85
N GLY A 168 -6.59 14.04 -3.06
CA GLY A 168 -7.10 15.38 -3.34
C GLY A 168 -6.25 16.51 -2.71
N VAL A 169 -4.97 16.25 -2.37
CA VAL A 169 -4.06 17.27 -1.87
C VAL A 169 -3.50 18.07 -3.06
N PRO A 170 -3.86 19.36 -3.24
CA PRO A 170 -3.55 20.07 -4.51
C PRO A 170 -2.05 20.25 -4.78
N ASN A 171 -1.25 20.52 -3.73
CA ASN A 171 0.18 20.76 -3.79
C ASN A 171 0.89 20.00 -2.64
N PRO A 172 1.06 18.67 -2.77
CA PRO A 172 1.60 17.86 -1.70
C PRO A 172 3.01 18.28 -1.30
N ARG A 173 3.23 18.46 0.00
CA ARG A 173 4.54 18.79 0.58
C ARG A 173 5.37 17.50 0.66
N VAL A 174 6.45 17.45 -0.10
CA VAL A 174 7.35 16.30 -0.15
C VAL A 174 8.56 16.58 0.75
N GLY A 175 8.73 15.78 1.80
CA GLY A 175 9.85 15.86 2.73
C GLY A 175 10.77 14.65 2.61
N LEU A 176 12.09 14.88 2.67
CA LEU A 176 13.08 13.82 2.79
C LEU A 176 13.29 13.48 4.26
N VAL A 177 12.99 12.26 4.66
CA VAL A 177 13.16 11.80 6.04
C VAL A 177 14.64 11.78 6.39
N ASN A 178 15.00 12.49 7.48
CA ASN A 178 16.39 12.67 7.88
C ASN A 178 16.52 12.79 9.42
N ILE A 179 17.74 12.88 9.92
CA ILE A 179 18.10 13.02 11.34
C ILE A 179 18.14 14.48 11.80
N GLY A 180 17.98 15.44 10.91
CA GLY A 180 17.93 16.89 11.15
C GLY A 180 17.46 17.62 9.92
N VAL A 181 17.14 18.91 10.04
CA VAL A 181 16.51 19.72 8.99
C VAL A 181 17.52 20.37 8.03
N GLU A 182 18.80 20.45 8.42
CA GLU A 182 19.83 21.10 7.61
C GLU A 182 20.16 20.28 6.35
N GLU A 183 20.46 20.94 5.25
CA GLU A 183 20.77 20.33 3.93
C GLU A 183 21.95 19.35 3.98
N THR A 184 22.88 19.54 4.93
CA THR A 184 24.10 18.74 5.08
C THR A 184 23.94 17.51 5.98
N LYS A 185 22.76 17.29 6.55
CA LYS A 185 22.50 16.16 7.45
C LYS A 185 22.24 14.85 6.70
N GLY A 186 22.48 13.76 7.40
CA GLY A 186 22.25 12.41 6.90
C GLY A 186 23.53 11.75 6.36
N THR A 187 23.34 10.64 5.66
CA THR A 187 24.41 9.97 4.94
C THR A 187 24.61 10.59 3.55
N GLU A 188 25.59 10.12 2.80
CA GLU A 188 25.82 10.53 1.41
C GLU A 188 24.53 10.41 0.56
N LEU A 189 23.75 9.33 0.76
CA LEU A 189 22.46 9.13 0.10
C LEU A 189 21.50 10.31 0.30
N GLN A 190 21.31 10.77 1.55
CA GLN A 190 20.37 11.84 1.84
C GLN A 190 20.89 13.20 1.34
N VAL A 191 22.18 13.47 1.46
CA VAL A 191 22.78 14.72 0.98
C VAL A 191 22.66 14.86 -0.54
N GLU A 192 22.98 13.80 -1.28
CA GLU A 192 22.84 13.79 -2.75
C GLU A 192 21.37 13.84 -3.18
N ALA A 193 20.49 13.05 -2.51
CA ALA A 193 19.06 13.06 -2.80
C ALA A 193 18.42 14.42 -2.54
N TYR A 194 18.85 15.13 -1.48
CA TYR A 194 18.37 16.50 -1.19
C TYR A 194 18.62 17.44 -2.39
N GLY A 195 19.82 17.43 -2.97
CA GLY A 195 20.14 18.24 -4.14
C GLY A 195 19.23 17.93 -5.33
N LEU A 196 19.07 16.65 -5.66
CA LEU A 196 18.20 16.21 -6.75
C LEU A 196 16.71 16.52 -6.52
N MET A 197 16.24 16.41 -5.27
CA MET A 197 14.84 16.69 -4.93
C MET A 197 14.54 18.19 -4.92
N LYS A 198 15.51 19.02 -4.60
CA LYS A 198 15.39 20.49 -4.62
C LYS A 198 15.19 21.03 -6.05
N GLU A 199 15.70 20.33 -7.05
CA GLU A 199 15.55 20.64 -8.48
C GLU A 199 14.36 19.95 -9.13
N ALA A 200 13.61 19.14 -8.38
CA ALA A 200 12.47 18.38 -8.92
C ALA A 200 11.23 19.28 -9.09
N GLY A 201 10.39 18.92 -10.08
CA GLY A 201 9.17 19.67 -10.43
C GLY A 201 7.99 19.54 -9.44
N TYR A 202 8.19 19.02 -8.21
CA TYR A 202 7.21 18.93 -7.15
C TYR A 202 7.55 19.81 -5.95
N ASN A 203 6.61 19.99 -5.03
CA ASN A 203 6.77 20.84 -3.83
C ASN A 203 7.67 20.18 -2.79
N PHE A 204 8.98 20.22 -3.01
CA PHE A 204 9.96 19.75 -2.03
C PHE A 204 10.13 20.76 -0.90
N ILE A 205 9.97 20.32 0.35
CA ILE A 205 10.05 21.18 1.55
C ILE A 205 11.33 20.97 2.36
N GLY A 206 12.29 20.19 1.83
CA GLY A 206 13.54 19.90 2.51
C GLY A 206 13.50 18.65 3.38
N ASN A 207 14.47 18.54 4.31
CA ASN A 207 14.54 17.46 5.27
C ASN A 207 13.44 17.56 6.33
N VAL A 208 12.91 16.40 6.74
CA VAL A 208 11.90 16.27 7.80
C VAL A 208 12.35 15.21 8.79
N GLU A 209 12.40 15.52 10.06
CA GLU A 209 12.69 14.53 11.09
C GLU A 209 11.52 13.56 11.27
N ALA A 210 11.81 12.27 11.50
CA ALA A 210 10.80 11.22 11.62
C ALA A 210 9.71 11.53 12.67
N ARG A 211 10.03 12.29 13.74
CA ARG A 211 9.08 12.70 14.77
C ARG A 211 8.03 13.71 14.27
N GLU A 212 8.36 14.51 13.26
CA GLU A 212 7.46 15.53 12.71
C GLU A 212 6.46 14.94 11.71
N VAL A 213 6.78 13.77 11.10
CA VAL A 213 5.93 13.11 10.09
C VAL A 213 4.52 12.82 10.63
N PRO A 214 4.32 12.13 11.78
CA PRO A 214 2.99 11.90 12.33
C PRO A 214 2.29 13.17 12.84
N LEU A 215 3.02 14.27 13.02
CA LEU A 215 2.46 15.57 13.40
C LEU A 215 1.97 16.39 12.20
N GLY A 216 2.20 15.90 10.96
CA GLY A 216 1.80 16.56 9.72
C GLY A 216 2.90 17.45 9.14
N GLY A 217 4.17 17.14 9.40
CA GLY A 217 5.34 17.84 8.88
C GLY A 217 5.43 17.81 7.35
N CYS A 218 4.95 16.75 6.72
CA CYS A 218 4.86 16.60 5.26
C CYS A 218 3.63 15.77 4.84
N ASP A 219 3.32 15.77 3.56
CA ASP A 219 2.25 14.98 2.97
C ASP A 219 2.80 13.70 2.29
N VAL A 220 4.06 13.76 1.83
CA VAL A 220 4.85 12.62 1.36
C VAL A 220 6.17 12.58 2.13
N ALA A 221 6.39 11.51 2.87
CA ALA A 221 7.64 11.25 3.61
C ALA A 221 8.50 10.28 2.78
N VAL A 222 9.56 10.78 2.16
CA VAL A 222 10.45 10.01 1.29
C VAL A 222 11.63 9.48 2.08
N CYS A 223 11.90 8.18 1.93
CA CYS A 223 13.07 7.50 2.49
C CYS A 223 13.37 6.21 1.72
N ASP A 224 14.48 5.54 2.05
CA ASP A 224 14.70 4.15 1.66
C ASP A 224 13.73 3.20 2.38
N GLY A 225 13.52 2.00 1.82
CA GLY A 225 12.55 1.05 2.34
C GLY A 225 12.93 0.45 3.70
N PHE A 226 14.20 0.45 4.09
CA PHE A 226 14.60 0.01 5.43
C PHE A 226 14.16 1.02 6.49
N THR A 227 14.50 2.28 6.28
CA THR A 227 14.09 3.39 7.15
C THR A 227 12.57 3.51 7.24
N GLY A 228 11.88 3.47 6.09
CA GLY A 228 10.42 3.59 6.05
C GLY A 228 9.70 2.43 6.74
N ASN A 229 10.18 1.20 6.57
CA ASN A 229 9.60 0.05 7.26
C ASN A 229 9.80 0.12 8.78
N ILE A 230 10.98 0.57 9.25
CA ILE A 230 11.22 0.79 10.69
C ILE A 230 10.25 1.83 11.25
N ILE A 231 10.13 2.99 10.60
CA ILE A 231 9.20 4.06 11.04
C ILE A 231 7.76 3.54 11.07
N LEU A 232 7.32 2.86 10.02
CA LEU A 232 5.97 2.31 9.92
C LEU A 232 5.70 1.30 11.04
N LYS A 233 6.59 0.32 11.23
CA LYS A 233 6.42 -0.71 12.28
C LYS A 233 6.49 -0.16 13.69
N THR A 234 7.35 0.83 13.94
CA THR A 234 7.39 1.54 15.23
C THR A 234 6.09 2.31 15.47
N THR A 235 5.58 3.02 14.47
CA THR A 235 4.32 3.76 14.56
C THR A 235 3.13 2.83 14.82
N GLU A 236 3.04 1.69 14.10
CA GLU A 236 2.02 0.66 14.33
C GLU A 236 2.10 0.07 15.75
N GLY A 237 3.32 -0.21 16.22
CA GLY A 237 3.56 -0.75 17.57
C GLY A 237 3.15 0.24 18.67
N LEU A 238 3.54 1.51 18.54
CA LEU A 238 3.16 2.57 19.48
C LEU A 238 1.65 2.82 19.48
N ALA A 239 1.00 2.81 18.32
CA ALA A 239 -0.46 2.96 18.24
C ALA A 239 -1.18 1.81 18.98
N LYS A 240 -0.74 0.57 18.79
CA LYS A 240 -1.28 -0.60 19.53
C LYS A 240 -1.05 -0.49 21.03
N LEU A 241 0.16 -0.08 21.45
CA LEU A 241 0.48 0.11 22.87
C LEU A 241 -0.44 1.16 23.50
N PHE A 242 -0.52 2.37 22.92
CA PHE A 242 -1.36 3.43 23.47
C PHE A 242 -2.84 3.05 23.53
N MET A 243 -3.38 2.37 22.51
CA MET A 243 -4.76 1.90 22.53
C MET A 243 -4.99 0.85 23.62
N SER A 244 -4.02 -0.02 23.88
CA SER A 244 -4.08 -1.01 24.96
C SER A 244 -4.08 -0.34 26.34
N GLU A 245 -3.18 0.61 26.57
CA GLU A 245 -3.09 1.36 27.82
C GLU A 245 -4.35 2.20 28.10
N ILE A 246 -4.87 2.91 27.10
CA ILE A 246 -6.13 3.66 27.20
C ILE A 246 -7.29 2.70 27.58
N LYS A 247 -7.38 1.55 26.92
CA LYS A 247 -8.37 0.52 27.27
C LYS A 247 -8.19 0.04 28.70
N GLY A 248 -6.96 -0.21 29.15
CA GLY A 248 -6.63 -0.60 30.53
C GLY A 248 -7.11 0.41 31.55
N ILE A 249 -6.87 1.71 31.32
CA ILE A 249 -7.32 2.81 32.19
C ILE A 249 -8.85 2.79 32.32
N PHE A 250 -9.58 2.69 31.22
CA PHE A 250 -11.05 2.69 31.25
C PHE A 250 -11.66 1.42 31.84
N MET A 251 -10.96 0.30 31.80
CA MET A 251 -11.47 -0.97 32.34
C MET A 251 -11.12 -1.19 33.82
N LYS A 252 -10.33 -0.31 34.46
CA LYS A 252 -9.75 -0.48 35.80
C LYS A 252 -10.80 -0.48 36.93
N SER A 253 -11.86 0.33 36.81
CA SER A 253 -12.89 0.47 37.88
C SER A 253 -14.28 0.73 37.28
N LEU A 254 -15.33 0.61 38.09
CA LEU A 254 -16.71 0.88 37.67
C LEU A 254 -16.90 2.36 37.23
N PRO A 255 -16.39 3.37 37.95
CA PRO A 255 -16.47 4.76 37.52
C PRO A 255 -15.75 4.98 36.16
N ASN A 256 -14.58 4.36 35.93
CA ASN A 256 -13.85 4.46 34.68
C ASN A 256 -14.64 3.84 33.51
N LYS A 257 -15.33 2.73 33.74
CA LYS A 257 -16.19 2.10 32.71
C LYS A 257 -17.40 2.98 32.37
N LEU A 258 -17.98 3.68 33.35
CA LEU A 258 -19.05 4.65 33.10
C LEU A 258 -18.51 5.86 32.29
N ALA A 259 -17.34 6.37 32.65
CA ALA A 259 -16.68 7.42 31.86
C ALA A 259 -16.39 6.98 30.42
N ALA A 260 -15.93 5.71 30.22
CA ALA A 260 -15.73 5.14 28.90
C ALA A 260 -17.03 5.10 28.07
N ALA A 261 -18.18 4.82 28.71
CA ALA A 261 -19.47 4.82 28.02
C ALA A 261 -19.84 6.22 27.49
N VAL A 262 -19.52 7.27 28.24
CA VAL A 262 -19.75 8.68 27.82
C VAL A 262 -18.91 9.02 26.59
N VAL A 263 -17.60 8.68 26.59
CA VAL A 263 -16.67 9.03 25.51
C VAL A 263 -16.55 7.95 24.43
N LYS A 264 -17.40 6.93 24.45
CA LYS A 264 -17.32 5.76 23.54
C LYS A 264 -17.32 6.14 22.06
N LYS A 265 -18.14 7.13 21.68
CA LYS A 265 -18.24 7.61 20.30
C LYS A 265 -16.94 8.25 19.85
N ASP A 266 -16.35 9.09 20.69
CA ASP A 266 -15.11 9.81 20.37
C ASP A 266 -13.90 8.86 20.33
N LEU A 267 -13.83 7.91 21.27
CA LEU A 267 -12.83 6.83 21.25
C LEU A 267 -12.98 5.93 20.01
N GLY A 268 -14.20 5.67 19.56
CA GLY A 268 -14.48 4.94 18.32
C GLY A 268 -13.99 5.70 17.09
N ALA A 269 -14.25 6.99 17.01
CA ALA A 269 -13.77 7.85 15.94
C ALA A 269 -12.23 7.95 15.93
N PHE A 270 -11.63 8.10 17.11
CA PHE A 270 -10.17 8.09 17.28
C PHE A 270 -9.55 6.76 16.81
N LYS A 271 -10.09 5.62 17.24
CA LYS A 271 -9.64 4.30 16.79
C LYS A 271 -9.74 4.17 15.27
N LYS A 272 -10.86 4.57 14.68
CA LYS A 272 -11.09 4.53 13.23
C LYS A 272 -10.06 5.37 12.46
N LYS A 273 -9.68 6.55 13.00
CA LYS A 273 -8.67 7.41 12.39
C LYS A 273 -7.30 6.72 12.27
N PHE A 274 -6.93 5.86 13.23
CA PHE A 274 -5.66 5.14 13.25
C PHE A 274 -5.76 3.71 12.70
N ASP A 275 -6.91 3.33 12.14
CA ASP A 275 -7.09 2.03 11.51
C ASP A 275 -6.53 2.08 10.07
N SER A 276 -5.38 1.44 9.86
CA SER A 276 -4.75 1.36 8.54
C SER A 276 -5.64 0.67 7.50
N ALA A 277 -6.56 -0.20 7.93
CA ALA A 277 -7.52 -0.86 7.05
C ALA A 277 -8.48 0.13 6.35
N GLU A 278 -8.70 1.32 6.91
CA GLU A 278 -9.55 2.35 6.29
C GLU A 278 -8.93 2.95 5.01
N TYR A 279 -7.60 2.96 4.92
CA TYR A 279 -6.89 3.50 3.75
C TYR A 279 -6.69 2.48 2.63
N GLY A 280 -7.06 1.21 2.87
CA GLY A 280 -6.86 0.12 1.91
C GLY A 280 -5.53 -0.60 2.14
N GLY A 281 -4.81 -0.86 1.06
CA GLY A 281 -3.47 -1.45 1.10
C GLY A 281 -2.37 -0.43 0.82
N ALA A 282 -1.15 -0.91 0.70
CA ALA A 282 -0.04 -0.16 0.16
C ALA A 282 0.03 -0.35 -1.37
N LEU A 283 0.17 0.75 -2.13
CA LEU A 283 0.32 0.66 -3.58
C LEU A 283 1.79 0.46 -3.95
N LEU A 284 2.07 -0.51 -4.82
CA LEU A 284 3.38 -0.64 -5.47
C LEU A 284 3.48 0.39 -6.61
N LEU A 285 3.96 1.58 -6.28
CA LEU A 285 4.12 2.70 -7.19
C LEU A 285 5.25 2.45 -8.20
N GLY A 286 5.06 2.88 -9.43
CA GLY A 286 6.07 2.74 -10.50
C GLY A 286 5.94 1.47 -11.34
N THR A 287 4.93 0.63 -11.12
CA THR A 287 4.54 -0.49 -12.01
C THR A 287 3.58 -0.01 -13.10
N LYS A 288 3.57 -0.69 -14.27
CA LYS A 288 2.70 -0.33 -15.42
C LYS A 288 1.20 -0.51 -15.17
N LYS A 289 0.82 -1.21 -14.13
CA LYS A 289 -0.56 -1.42 -13.69
C LYS A 289 -0.60 -1.35 -12.16
N PRO A 290 -1.70 -0.92 -11.54
CA PRO A 290 -1.83 -0.88 -10.09
C PRO A 290 -1.71 -2.26 -9.45
N VAL A 291 -0.80 -2.40 -8.50
CA VAL A 291 -0.63 -3.59 -7.66
C VAL A 291 -0.77 -3.16 -6.21
N ILE A 292 -1.82 -3.62 -5.55
CA ILE A 292 -2.13 -3.26 -4.17
C ILE A 292 -1.70 -4.38 -3.22
N LYS A 293 -0.85 -4.05 -2.27
CA LYS A 293 -0.43 -4.93 -1.19
C LYS A 293 -1.33 -4.71 0.03
N ALA A 294 -2.23 -5.63 0.31
CA ALA A 294 -2.95 -5.66 1.58
C ALA A 294 -2.07 -6.27 2.69
N HIS A 295 -2.32 -5.94 3.95
CA HIS A 295 -1.55 -6.48 5.08
C HIS A 295 -1.78 -7.99 5.22
N GLY A 296 -0.77 -8.76 5.69
CA GLY A 296 -0.91 -10.22 5.87
C GLY A 296 -2.09 -10.62 6.76
N SER A 297 -2.35 -9.87 7.82
CA SER A 297 -3.47 -10.10 8.74
C SER A 297 -4.80 -9.43 8.31
N SER A 298 -4.94 -9.02 7.05
CA SER A 298 -6.15 -8.36 6.52
C SER A 298 -7.42 -9.18 6.78
N ASP A 299 -8.44 -8.51 7.28
CA ASP A 299 -9.80 -9.00 7.37
C ASP A 299 -10.63 -8.66 6.11
N ALA A 300 -11.90 -9.03 6.11
CA ALA A 300 -12.80 -8.75 4.99
C ALA A 300 -12.92 -7.24 4.66
N LYS A 301 -12.92 -6.38 5.69
CA LYS A 301 -12.99 -4.93 5.51
C LYS A 301 -11.72 -4.38 4.88
N ALA A 302 -10.56 -4.90 5.26
CA ALA A 302 -9.28 -4.52 4.68
C ALA A 302 -9.21 -4.89 3.19
N PHE A 303 -9.66 -6.09 2.80
CA PHE A 303 -9.76 -6.47 1.39
C PHE A 303 -10.76 -5.60 0.61
N TYR A 304 -11.94 -5.33 1.17
CA TYR A 304 -12.90 -4.40 0.59
C TYR A 304 -12.27 -3.03 0.31
N ASN A 305 -11.54 -2.46 1.28
CA ASN A 305 -10.89 -1.16 1.11
C ASN A 305 -9.68 -1.21 0.14
N ALA A 306 -8.95 -2.33 0.09
CA ALA A 306 -7.87 -2.52 -0.89
C ALA A 306 -8.42 -2.59 -2.33
N ILE A 307 -9.56 -3.23 -2.54
CA ILE A 307 -10.27 -3.25 -3.83
C ILE A 307 -10.77 -1.84 -4.18
N ARG A 308 -11.34 -1.09 -3.22
CA ARG A 308 -11.71 0.31 -3.40
C ARG A 308 -10.53 1.16 -3.88
N GLN A 309 -9.37 0.99 -3.24
CA GLN A 309 -8.15 1.70 -3.63
C GLN A 309 -7.71 1.33 -5.05
N ALA A 310 -7.78 0.04 -5.41
CA ALA A 310 -7.46 -0.43 -6.76
C ALA A 310 -8.37 0.25 -7.81
N ILE A 311 -9.68 0.29 -7.55
CA ILE A 311 -10.67 0.98 -8.40
C ILE A 311 -10.31 2.47 -8.52
N SER A 312 -10.07 3.15 -7.40
CA SER A 312 -9.71 4.57 -7.39
C SER A 312 -8.43 4.87 -8.17
N CYS A 313 -7.42 4.01 -8.09
CA CYS A 313 -6.18 4.16 -8.86
C CYS A 313 -6.43 4.07 -10.38
N CYS A 314 -7.34 3.18 -10.81
CA CYS A 314 -7.70 3.04 -12.22
C CYS A 314 -8.55 4.22 -12.71
N GLU A 315 -9.59 4.61 -11.97
CA GLU A 315 -10.50 5.70 -12.33
C GLU A 315 -9.78 7.05 -12.44
N ASN A 316 -8.81 7.31 -11.56
CA ASN A 316 -8.01 8.53 -11.58
C ASN A 316 -6.78 8.46 -12.49
N ASN A 317 -6.62 7.37 -13.26
CA ASN A 317 -5.52 7.18 -14.22
C ASN A 317 -4.13 7.50 -13.63
N ILE A 318 -3.86 7.01 -12.40
CA ILE A 318 -2.64 7.36 -11.67
C ILE A 318 -1.37 6.94 -12.41
N ILE A 319 -1.41 5.81 -13.12
CA ILE A 319 -0.27 5.29 -13.87
C ILE A 319 0.06 6.23 -15.05
N GLY A 320 -0.94 6.61 -15.84
CA GLY A 320 -0.75 7.53 -16.97
C GLY A 320 -0.25 8.91 -16.53
N GLU A 321 -0.69 9.40 -15.38
CA GLU A 321 -0.18 10.65 -14.80
C GLU A 321 1.30 10.54 -14.40
N MET A 322 1.69 9.42 -13.76
CA MET A 322 3.10 9.17 -13.42
C MET A 322 3.98 9.06 -14.67
N GLU A 323 3.49 8.34 -15.70
CA GLU A 323 4.21 8.23 -16.98
C GLU A 323 4.44 9.60 -17.62
N SER A 324 3.42 10.46 -17.63
CA SER A 324 3.50 11.80 -18.19
C SER A 324 4.52 12.67 -17.45
N GLN A 325 4.48 12.69 -16.12
CA GLN A 325 5.39 13.51 -15.32
C GLN A 325 6.84 13.02 -15.38
N LEU A 326 7.06 11.70 -15.39
CA LEU A 326 8.39 11.12 -15.56
C LEU A 326 8.99 11.42 -16.96
N ALA A 327 8.16 11.47 -18.00
CA ALA A 327 8.61 11.82 -19.35
C ALA A 327 9.08 13.28 -19.44
N VAL A 328 8.40 14.20 -18.77
CA VAL A 328 8.80 15.62 -18.67
C VAL A 328 10.15 15.74 -17.96
N GLU A 329 10.31 15.09 -16.78
CA GLU A 329 11.60 15.10 -16.06
C GLU A 329 12.78 14.56 -16.88
N THR A 330 12.53 13.55 -17.71
CA THR A 330 13.59 12.97 -18.56
C THR A 330 13.99 13.92 -19.69
N ALA A 331 13.02 14.63 -20.28
CA ALA A 331 13.26 15.59 -21.36
C ALA A 331 13.96 16.88 -20.87
N GLU A 332 13.78 17.27 -19.62
CA GLU A 332 14.46 18.42 -19.01
C GLU A 332 15.89 18.11 -18.59
N ALA A 333 16.25 16.82 -18.47
CA ALA A 333 17.58 16.36 -18.07
C ALA A 333 18.52 16.05 -19.26
N GLU A 334 17.98 16.01 -20.51
CA GLU A 334 18.70 15.91 -21.78
C GLU A 334 18.99 17.29 -22.40
#